data_31b844fd490ddd785d67e3957ee76d56
#
_entry.id   31b844fd490ddd785d67e3957ee76d56
#
_cell.length_a   1.000
_cell.length_b   1.000
_cell.length_c   1.000
_cell.angle_alpha   90.00
_cell.angle_beta   90.00
_cell.angle_gamma   90.00
#
_symmetry.space_group_name_H-M   'P 1'
#
loop_
_entity.id
_entity.type
_entity.pdbx_description
1 polymer ?
#
loop_
_entity_poly.entity_id
_entity_poly.type
_entity_poly.pdbx_seq_one_letter_code
_entity_poly.pdbx_strand_id
1 'polypeptide(L)'
;MLLLTHPTIDQLHQLGLTGMARAFTELEANPQSAGLSHAEWLGLLLDREATDRYERRLRARLRFARLRHQAAVEDVDYRAARGLDRTLFQALIAGRWIEEAQNLIIEGPAGVGKSWLACALGHKACRDNRSVLYQRIPRMFGDLALARGDGRYPRLMRALGGVKLLILDDWGLEPLGPEQRHDMLEIIEDRYGRGATLITSQIPVDRWHDLIGEPTLADAILDRIIHNAHRLQLTGDSLRKQNRPKTVAA
;
A
#
# COMPACT_ATOMS: atom_id res chain seq x y z
N MET A 1 -40.92 -12.26 20.88
CA MET A 1 -41.59 -11.23 20.07
C MET A 1 -40.81 -11.08 18.80
N LEU A 2 -41.25 -11.72 17.69
CA LEU A 2 -40.66 -11.56 16.37
C LEU A 2 -40.90 -10.11 15.95
N LEU A 3 -39.86 -9.30 15.91
CA LEU A 3 -39.88 -7.99 15.25
C LEU A 3 -40.27 -8.24 13.80
N LEU A 4 -41.49 -7.81 13.40
CA LEU A 4 -41.86 -7.76 11.99
C LEU A 4 -40.88 -6.83 11.30
N THR A 5 -39.95 -7.42 10.54
CA THR A 5 -38.99 -6.65 9.73
C THR A 5 -39.78 -5.87 8.68
N HIS A 6 -39.41 -4.62 8.48
CA HIS A 6 -40.07 -3.77 7.48
C HIS A 6 -39.77 -4.33 6.08
N PRO A 7 -40.76 -4.60 5.22
CA PRO A 7 -40.54 -5.26 3.93
C PRO A 7 -39.48 -4.57 3.05
N THR A 8 -39.40 -3.24 3.13
CA THR A 8 -38.40 -2.44 2.41
C THR A 8 -36.98 -2.73 2.89
N ILE A 9 -36.77 -2.91 4.20
CA ILE A 9 -35.46 -3.22 4.81
C ILE A 9 -34.99 -4.59 4.35
N ASP A 10 -35.90 -5.59 4.34
CA ASP A 10 -35.61 -6.94 3.87
C ASP A 10 -35.21 -6.92 2.39
N GLN A 11 -35.92 -6.15 1.58
CA GLN A 11 -35.62 -6.01 0.16
C GLN A 11 -34.26 -5.33 -0.08
N LEU A 12 -33.93 -4.28 0.68
CA LEU A 12 -32.62 -3.62 0.62
C LEU A 12 -31.49 -4.60 0.97
N HIS A 13 -31.68 -5.44 1.99
CA HIS A 13 -30.72 -6.48 2.37
C HIS A 13 -30.55 -7.54 1.27
N GLN A 14 -31.66 -8.03 0.66
CA GLN A 14 -31.60 -8.97 -0.46
C GLN A 14 -30.85 -8.43 -1.67
N LEU A 15 -30.98 -7.13 -1.95
CA LEU A 15 -30.25 -6.42 -3.00
C LEU A 15 -28.80 -6.08 -2.62
N GLY A 16 -28.35 -6.38 -1.40
CA GLY A 16 -27.02 -6.05 -0.90
C GLY A 16 -26.80 -4.57 -0.62
N LEU A 17 -27.88 -3.79 -0.45
CA LEU A 17 -27.86 -2.35 -0.16
C LEU A 17 -27.86 -2.10 1.36
N THR A 18 -26.86 -2.65 2.03
CA THR A 18 -26.77 -2.66 3.49
C THR A 18 -26.60 -1.27 4.12
N GLY A 19 -25.96 -0.35 3.43
CA GLY A 19 -25.83 1.06 3.83
C GLY A 19 -27.18 1.77 3.81
N MET A 20 -27.94 1.58 2.72
CA MET A 20 -29.31 2.10 2.60
C MET A 20 -30.23 1.52 3.66
N ALA A 21 -30.17 0.21 3.92
CA ALA A 21 -31.02 -0.43 4.95
C ALA A 21 -30.79 0.19 6.34
N ARG A 22 -29.52 0.43 6.72
CA ARG A 22 -29.19 1.11 7.99
C ARG A 22 -29.67 2.56 8.01
N ALA A 23 -29.40 3.32 6.95
CA ALA A 23 -29.82 4.70 6.87
C ALA A 23 -31.37 4.83 6.90
N PHE A 24 -32.09 3.91 6.25
CA PHE A 24 -33.53 3.86 6.27
C PHE A 24 -34.06 3.72 7.71
N THR A 25 -33.52 2.78 8.49
CA THR A 25 -33.89 2.58 9.89
C THR A 25 -33.57 3.81 10.77
N GLU A 26 -32.40 4.41 10.56
CA GLU A 26 -31.97 5.62 11.29
C GLU A 26 -32.86 6.82 10.97
N LEU A 27 -33.27 7.01 9.72
CA LEU A 27 -34.14 8.11 9.30
C LEU A 27 -35.59 7.91 9.77
N GLU A 28 -36.12 6.69 9.75
CA GLU A 28 -37.46 6.39 10.29
C GLU A 28 -37.55 6.67 11.81
N ALA A 29 -36.48 6.37 12.54
CA ALA A 29 -36.40 6.61 13.96
C ALA A 29 -36.17 8.09 14.35
N ASN A 30 -35.79 8.95 13.41
CA ASN A 30 -35.45 10.35 13.66
C ASN A 30 -36.65 11.28 13.37
N PRO A 31 -37.27 11.94 14.38
CA PRO A 31 -38.38 12.85 14.14
C PRO A 31 -38.08 14.04 13.22
N GLN A 32 -36.79 14.43 13.13
CA GLN A 32 -36.37 15.54 12.24
C GLN A 32 -36.46 15.19 10.77
N SER A 33 -36.46 13.92 10.43
CA SER A 33 -36.57 13.44 9.05
C SER A 33 -37.99 13.56 8.47
N ALA A 34 -38.99 13.79 9.29
CA ALA A 34 -40.40 13.98 8.86
C ALA A 34 -40.58 15.19 7.93
N GLY A 35 -39.70 16.18 7.99
CA GLY A 35 -39.71 17.38 7.12
C GLY A 35 -39.00 17.24 5.80
N LEU A 36 -38.30 16.12 5.58
CA LEU A 36 -37.51 15.90 4.35
C LEU A 36 -38.43 15.52 3.18
N SER A 37 -38.12 16.06 2.00
CA SER A 37 -38.74 15.62 0.74
C SER A 37 -38.29 14.20 0.39
N HIS A 38 -39.04 13.52 -0.48
CA HIS A 38 -38.66 12.19 -0.97
C HIS A 38 -37.30 12.18 -1.68
N ALA A 39 -36.95 13.27 -2.37
CA ALA A 39 -35.65 13.41 -3.04
C ALA A 39 -34.48 13.50 -2.04
N GLU A 40 -34.67 14.27 -0.95
CA GLU A 40 -33.67 14.37 0.14
C GLU A 40 -33.51 13.04 0.86
N TRP A 41 -34.61 12.34 1.16
CA TRP A 41 -34.57 11.00 1.72
C TRP A 41 -33.75 10.04 0.85
N LEU A 42 -34.06 9.97 -0.45
CA LEU A 42 -33.34 9.12 -1.39
C LEU A 42 -31.86 9.51 -1.47
N GLY A 43 -31.55 10.81 -1.51
CA GLY A 43 -30.19 11.32 -1.51
C GLY A 43 -29.38 10.82 -0.31
N LEU A 44 -29.92 10.93 0.92
CA LEU A 44 -29.27 10.45 2.13
C LEU A 44 -29.04 8.92 2.11
N LEU A 45 -30.01 8.15 1.61
CA LEU A 45 -29.87 6.69 1.50
C LEU A 45 -28.74 6.33 0.51
N LEU A 46 -28.68 6.99 -0.64
CA LEU A 46 -27.64 6.76 -1.67
C LEU A 46 -26.24 7.13 -1.15
N ASP A 47 -26.11 8.26 -0.47
CA ASP A 47 -24.83 8.71 0.10
C ASP A 47 -24.30 7.72 1.15
N ARG A 48 -25.20 7.19 1.98
CA ARG A 48 -24.84 6.18 2.98
C ARG A 48 -24.37 4.87 2.31
N GLU A 49 -25.07 4.42 1.29
CA GLU A 49 -24.68 3.21 0.55
C GLU A 49 -23.34 3.41 -0.18
N ALA A 50 -23.12 4.56 -0.83
CA ALA A 50 -21.87 4.90 -1.48
C ALA A 50 -20.70 4.88 -0.49
N THR A 51 -20.88 5.49 0.69
CA THR A 51 -19.89 5.50 1.78
C THR A 51 -19.60 4.08 2.28
N ASP A 52 -20.62 3.28 2.54
CA ASP A 52 -20.48 1.89 2.99
C ASP A 52 -19.71 1.02 1.97
N ARG A 53 -20.03 1.18 0.69
CA ARG A 53 -19.32 0.46 -0.39
C ARG A 53 -17.88 0.88 -0.48
N TYR A 54 -17.60 2.19 -0.38
CA TYR A 54 -16.24 2.70 -0.38
C TYR A 54 -15.44 2.12 0.80
N GLU A 55 -15.98 2.16 2.01
CA GLU A 55 -15.33 1.64 3.21
C GLU A 55 -15.08 0.12 3.15
N ARG A 56 -16.05 -0.66 2.66
CA ARG A 56 -15.87 -2.10 2.45
C ARG A 56 -14.74 -2.40 1.48
N ARG A 57 -14.69 -1.68 0.35
CA ARG A 57 -13.63 -1.82 -0.65
C ARG A 57 -12.27 -1.39 -0.08
N LEU A 58 -12.22 -0.29 0.67
CA LEU A 58 -11.00 0.18 1.33
C LEU A 58 -10.49 -0.86 2.33
N ARG A 59 -11.34 -1.37 3.22
CA ARG A 59 -10.97 -2.42 4.17
C ARG A 59 -10.45 -3.68 3.48
N ALA A 60 -11.06 -4.09 2.38
CA ALA A 60 -10.59 -5.24 1.59
C ALA A 60 -9.21 -4.98 0.98
N ARG A 61 -8.97 -3.79 0.40
CA ARG A 61 -7.67 -3.40 -0.15
C ARG A 61 -6.58 -3.34 0.91
N LEU A 62 -6.86 -2.72 2.07
CA LEU A 62 -5.89 -2.64 3.17
C LEU A 62 -5.54 -4.02 3.73
N ARG A 63 -6.52 -4.92 3.85
CA ARG A 63 -6.27 -6.31 4.25
C ARG A 63 -5.37 -7.04 3.24
N PHE A 64 -5.64 -6.86 1.96
CA PHE A 64 -4.84 -7.45 0.88
C PHE A 64 -3.43 -6.84 0.82
N ALA A 65 -3.29 -5.53 1.03
CA ALA A 65 -2.01 -4.83 0.96
C ALA A 65 -0.99 -5.29 2.01
N ARG A 66 -1.43 -5.81 3.16
CA ARG A 66 -0.57 -6.33 4.24
C ARG A 66 0.51 -5.34 4.67
N LEU A 67 0.18 -4.05 4.71
CA LEU A 67 1.12 -3.01 5.12
C LEU A 67 1.67 -3.30 6.53
N ARG A 68 2.99 -3.17 6.67
CA ARG A 68 3.68 -3.44 7.94
C ARG A 68 3.34 -2.44 9.04
N HIS A 69 3.13 -1.18 8.65
CA HIS A 69 2.87 -0.08 9.56
C HIS A 69 1.48 0.51 9.29
N GLN A 70 0.77 0.83 10.36
CA GLN A 70 -0.41 1.71 10.29
C GLN A 70 0.10 3.14 10.19
N ALA A 71 0.38 3.57 8.97
CA ALA A 71 0.97 4.85 8.66
C ALA A 71 0.04 5.63 7.72
N ALA A 72 -0.16 6.91 7.98
CA ALA A 72 -0.89 7.81 7.11
C ALA A 72 0.00 8.97 6.65
N VAL A 73 -0.25 9.48 5.46
CA VAL A 73 0.55 10.59 4.91
C VAL A 73 0.35 11.88 5.70
N GLU A 74 -0.77 11.98 6.41
CA GLU A 74 -1.12 13.08 7.30
C GLU A 74 -0.23 13.11 8.57
N ASP A 75 0.29 11.93 8.98
CA ASP A 75 1.11 11.78 10.19
C ASP A 75 2.61 11.97 9.92
N VAL A 76 2.98 12.41 8.72
CA VAL A 76 4.39 12.61 8.35
C VAL A 76 4.98 13.80 9.09
N ASP A 77 5.94 13.53 9.97
CA ASP A 77 6.72 14.59 10.61
C ASP A 77 7.80 15.12 9.63
N TYR A 78 7.54 16.31 9.10
CA TYR A 78 8.46 17.04 8.22
C TYR A 78 9.57 17.81 9.00
N ARG A 79 9.49 17.89 10.34
CA ARG A 79 10.50 18.55 11.19
C ARG A 79 11.63 17.59 11.54
N ALA A 80 11.39 16.28 11.43
CA ALA A 80 12.40 15.26 11.68
C ALA A 80 13.62 15.49 10.78
N ALA A 81 14.82 15.55 11.38
CA ALA A 81 16.09 15.76 10.67
C ALA A 81 16.50 14.50 9.90
N ARG A 82 15.78 14.17 8.84
CA ARG A 82 15.99 12.99 7.99
C ARG A 82 16.16 13.32 6.50
N GLY A 83 16.36 14.60 6.15
CA GLY A 83 16.55 15.01 4.77
C GLY A 83 15.35 14.77 3.84
N LEU A 84 14.13 14.63 4.39
CA LEU A 84 12.93 14.39 3.59
C LEU A 84 12.61 15.61 2.72
N ASP A 85 12.74 15.47 1.40
CA ASP A 85 12.26 16.48 0.44
C ASP A 85 10.72 16.55 0.51
N ARG A 86 10.23 17.63 1.13
CA ARG A 86 8.80 17.85 1.32
C ARG A 86 8.07 18.04 -0.01
N THR A 87 8.68 18.75 -0.96
CA THR A 87 8.05 19.04 -2.26
C THR A 87 7.87 17.76 -3.07
N LEU A 88 8.94 16.96 -3.18
CA LEU A 88 8.88 15.67 -3.84
C LEU A 88 7.88 14.74 -3.14
N PHE A 89 7.92 14.65 -1.79
CA PHE A 89 7.02 13.76 -1.07
C PHE A 89 5.54 14.14 -1.24
N GLN A 90 5.21 15.43 -1.27
CA GLN A 90 3.85 15.91 -1.56
C GLN A 90 3.42 15.57 -2.99
N ALA A 91 4.31 15.68 -3.98
CA ALA A 91 4.03 15.24 -5.35
C ALA A 91 3.77 13.73 -5.41
N LEU A 92 4.52 12.93 -4.64
CA LEU A 92 4.30 11.48 -4.54
C LEU A 92 2.96 11.13 -3.88
N ILE A 93 2.49 11.89 -2.88
CA ILE A 93 1.17 11.73 -2.26
C ILE A 93 0.03 11.90 -3.28
N ALA A 94 0.18 12.76 -4.30
CA ALA A 94 -0.80 12.92 -5.37
C ALA A 94 -1.02 11.64 -6.18
N GLY A 95 -0.04 10.73 -6.19
CA GLY A 95 -0.16 9.37 -6.72
C GLY A 95 -0.13 9.25 -8.24
N ARG A 96 0.19 10.33 -8.98
CA ARG A 96 0.27 10.32 -10.45
C ARG A 96 1.33 9.32 -10.94
N TRP A 97 2.47 9.24 -10.27
CA TRP A 97 3.53 8.28 -10.57
C TRP A 97 3.07 6.82 -10.58
N ILE A 98 2.06 6.47 -9.75
CA ILE A 98 1.47 5.11 -9.75
C ILE A 98 0.65 4.88 -11.01
N GLU A 99 -0.08 5.87 -11.48
CA GLU A 99 -0.89 5.80 -12.71
C GLU A 99 -0.01 5.70 -13.95
N GLU A 100 1.11 6.41 -13.94
CA GLU A 100 2.12 6.43 -15.01
C GLU A 100 3.08 5.23 -14.93
N ALA A 101 2.85 4.27 -14.03
CA ALA A 101 3.69 3.09 -13.79
C ALA A 101 5.17 3.44 -13.57
N GLN A 102 5.44 4.59 -12.92
CA GLN A 102 6.79 4.99 -12.54
C GLN A 102 7.20 4.32 -11.22
N ASN A 103 8.49 4.18 -11.01
CA ASN A 103 9.01 3.60 -9.78
C ASN A 103 9.37 4.66 -8.73
N LEU A 104 9.50 4.22 -7.48
CA LEU A 104 9.99 5.05 -6.39
C LEU A 104 11.04 4.27 -5.59
N ILE A 105 12.21 4.87 -5.40
CA ILE A 105 13.27 4.34 -4.55
C ILE A 105 13.39 5.23 -3.33
N ILE A 106 13.28 4.64 -2.13
CA ILE A 106 13.52 5.31 -0.85
C ILE A 106 14.78 4.70 -0.23
N GLU A 107 15.87 5.44 -0.24
CA GLU A 107 17.16 5.00 0.31
C GLU A 107 17.57 5.80 1.55
N GLY A 108 18.43 5.22 2.37
CA GLY A 108 18.99 5.87 3.56
C GLY A 108 19.27 4.91 4.71
N PRO A 109 19.89 5.38 5.83
CA PRO A 109 20.29 4.54 6.96
C PRO A 109 19.13 3.82 7.63
N ALA A 110 19.47 2.84 8.48
CA ALA A 110 18.47 2.14 9.29
C ALA A 110 17.76 3.08 10.27
N GLY A 111 16.44 2.96 10.39
CA GLY A 111 15.65 3.69 11.39
C GLY A 111 15.20 5.10 11.00
N VAL A 112 15.55 5.64 9.83
CA VAL A 112 15.12 6.97 9.36
C VAL A 112 13.67 7.02 8.87
N GLY A 113 12.95 5.89 8.88
CA GLY A 113 11.52 5.85 8.56
C GLY A 113 11.16 5.45 7.13
N LYS A 114 12.06 4.84 6.35
CA LYS A 114 11.81 4.38 4.97
C LYS A 114 10.56 3.52 4.83
N SER A 115 10.51 2.40 5.55
CA SER A 115 9.38 1.45 5.52
C SER A 115 8.08 2.10 6.00
N TRP A 116 8.16 3.05 6.94
CA TRP A 116 7.02 3.79 7.43
C TRP A 116 6.44 4.71 6.35
N LEU A 117 7.31 5.48 5.66
CA LEU A 117 6.91 6.34 4.54
C LEU A 117 6.34 5.52 3.37
N ALA A 118 6.97 4.38 3.04
CA ALA A 118 6.46 3.45 2.04
C ALA A 118 5.05 2.95 2.38
N CYS A 119 4.81 2.59 3.66
CA CYS A 119 3.49 2.19 4.13
C CYS A 119 2.48 3.35 4.09
N ALA A 120 2.89 4.59 4.41
CA ALA A 120 2.02 5.76 4.33
C ALA A 120 1.55 6.03 2.89
N LEU A 121 2.46 5.96 1.90
CA LEU A 121 2.12 6.06 0.48
C LEU A 121 1.24 4.88 0.03
N GLY A 122 1.53 3.66 0.48
CA GLY A 122 0.70 2.49 0.20
C GLY A 122 -0.73 2.61 0.77
N HIS A 123 -0.86 3.11 2.00
CA HIS A 123 -2.16 3.40 2.62
C HIS A 123 -2.93 4.45 1.82
N LYS A 124 -2.27 5.54 1.42
CA LYS A 124 -2.88 6.57 0.56
C LYS A 124 -3.33 5.99 -0.78
N ALA A 125 -2.52 5.16 -1.43
CA ALA A 125 -2.89 4.48 -2.67
C ALA A 125 -4.12 3.58 -2.50
N CYS A 126 -4.26 2.85 -1.38
CA CYS A 126 -5.48 2.10 -1.06
C CYS A 126 -6.71 3.00 -0.92
N ARG A 127 -6.57 4.17 -0.29
CA ARG A 127 -7.64 5.18 -0.17
C ARG A 127 -8.04 5.73 -1.53
N ASP A 128 -7.09 5.89 -2.44
CA ASP A 128 -7.29 6.33 -3.82
C ASP A 128 -7.74 5.19 -4.77
N ASN A 129 -8.27 4.11 -4.21
CA ASN A 129 -8.85 2.99 -4.96
C ASN A 129 -7.84 2.17 -5.77
N ARG A 130 -6.54 2.23 -5.46
CA ARG A 130 -5.49 1.44 -6.13
C ARG A 130 -5.19 0.17 -5.34
N SER A 131 -4.89 -0.92 -6.05
CA SER A 131 -4.44 -2.17 -5.43
C SER A 131 -2.97 -2.05 -5.02
N VAL A 132 -2.67 -2.45 -3.78
CA VAL A 132 -1.33 -2.38 -3.19
C VAL A 132 -0.97 -3.74 -2.62
N LEU A 133 0.30 -4.13 -2.75
CA LEU A 133 0.86 -5.29 -2.06
C LEU A 133 2.23 -4.91 -1.46
N TYR A 134 2.38 -5.14 -0.17
CA TYR A 134 3.65 -4.94 0.54
C TYR A 134 4.33 -6.29 0.77
N GLN A 135 5.61 -6.36 0.45
CA GLN A 135 6.45 -7.53 0.67
C GLN A 135 7.83 -7.12 1.21
N ARG A 136 8.30 -7.84 2.23
CA ARG A 136 9.72 -7.80 2.58
C ARG A 136 10.47 -8.75 1.67
N ILE A 137 11.50 -8.27 1.00
CA ILE A 137 12.23 -9.04 -0.03
C ILE A 137 12.73 -10.41 0.47
N PRO A 138 13.40 -10.53 1.64
CA PRO A 138 13.84 -11.85 2.11
C PRO A 138 12.69 -12.83 2.33
N ARG A 139 11.55 -12.32 2.86
CA ARG A 139 10.36 -13.15 3.07
C ARG A 139 9.68 -13.52 1.76
N MET A 140 9.62 -12.59 0.81
CA MET A 140 9.04 -12.83 -0.53
C MET A 140 9.75 -13.99 -1.22
N PHE A 141 11.08 -13.99 -1.24
CA PHE A 141 11.84 -15.08 -1.83
C PHE A 141 11.65 -16.41 -1.10
N GLY A 142 11.55 -16.39 0.23
CA GLY A 142 11.21 -17.59 1.00
C GLY A 142 9.82 -18.14 0.63
N ASP A 143 8.82 -17.28 0.52
CA ASP A 143 7.46 -17.66 0.13
C ASP A 143 7.43 -18.20 -1.33
N LEU A 144 8.21 -17.62 -2.26
CA LEU A 144 8.33 -18.09 -3.64
C LEU A 144 9.00 -19.47 -3.72
N ALA A 145 10.09 -19.69 -2.97
CA ALA A 145 10.76 -20.98 -2.90
C ALA A 145 9.83 -22.10 -2.39
N LEU A 146 9.07 -21.84 -1.31
CA LEU A 146 8.07 -22.77 -0.81
C LEU A 146 6.96 -23.02 -1.82
N ALA A 147 6.51 -21.97 -2.53
CA ALA A 147 5.42 -22.05 -3.49
C ALA A 147 5.77 -22.86 -4.74
N ARG A 148 7.04 -23.01 -5.11
CA ARG A 148 7.49 -23.92 -6.18
C ARG A 148 7.22 -25.37 -5.82
N GLY A 149 7.42 -25.73 -4.54
CA GLY A 149 7.20 -27.10 -4.07
C GLY A 149 5.72 -27.51 -3.98
N ASP A 150 4.82 -26.56 -3.73
CA ASP A 150 3.38 -26.82 -3.51
C ASP A 150 2.46 -26.30 -4.64
N GLY A 151 3.04 -25.84 -5.76
CA GLY A 151 2.31 -25.41 -6.95
C GLY A 151 1.65 -24.03 -6.86
N ARG A 152 1.87 -23.24 -5.80
CA ARG A 152 1.31 -21.89 -5.64
C ARG A 152 2.12 -20.80 -6.36
N TYR A 153 3.29 -21.12 -6.89
CA TYR A 153 4.20 -20.17 -7.53
C TYR A 153 3.52 -19.29 -8.60
N PRO A 154 2.76 -19.82 -9.59
CA PRO A 154 2.14 -18.97 -10.60
C PRO A 154 1.09 -17.99 -10.02
N ARG A 155 0.46 -18.37 -8.90
CA ARG A 155 -0.51 -17.51 -8.22
C ARG A 155 0.19 -16.35 -7.50
N LEU A 156 1.33 -16.61 -6.86
CA LEU A 156 2.12 -15.57 -6.19
C LEU A 156 2.71 -14.59 -7.21
N MET A 157 3.30 -15.08 -8.31
CA MET A 157 3.83 -14.25 -9.39
C MET A 157 2.76 -13.33 -9.97
N ARG A 158 1.57 -13.87 -10.27
CA ARG A 158 0.43 -13.05 -10.72
C ARG A 158 0.00 -12.00 -9.70
N ALA A 159 0.06 -12.30 -8.41
CA ALA A 159 -0.27 -11.33 -7.37
C ALA A 159 0.77 -10.21 -7.28
N LEU A 160 2.07 -10.53 -7.41
CA LEU A 160 3.17 -9.56 -7.43
C LEU A 160 3.15 -8.69 -8.69
N GLY A 161 2.91 -9.29 -9.86
CA GLY A 161 2.83 -8.58 -11.15
C GLY A 161 1.56 -7.72 -11.29
N GLY A 162 0.41 -8.16 -10.73
CA GLY A 162 -0.90 -7.62 -11.05
C GLY A 162 -1.34 -6.38 -10.26
N VAL A 163 -0.68 -6.02 -9.15
CA VAL A 163 -1.08 -4.85 -8.33
C VAL A 163 -0.60 -3.54 -8.93
N LYS A 164 -1.37 -2.46 -8.72
CA LYS A 164 -0.99 -1.11 -9.18
C LYS A 164 0.27 -0.59 -8.48
N LEU A 165 0.43 -0.89 -7.20
CA LEU A 165 1.63 -0.54 -6.44
C LEU A 165 2.17 -1.78 -5.70
N LEU A 166 3.38 -2.20 -6.04
CA LEU A 166 4.15 -3.19 -5.30
C LEU A 166 5.17 -2.47 -4.42
N ILE A 167 5.16 -2.74 -3.12
CA ILE A 167 6.15 -2.24 -2.17
C ILE A 167 7.10 -3.38 -1.83
N LEU A 168 8.36 -3.22 -2.19
CA LEU A 168 9.46 -4.12 -1.91
C LEU A 168 10.36 -3.51 -0.82
N ASP A 169 10.18 -3.96 0.41
CA ASP A 169 10.89 -3.42 1.56
C ASP A 169 12.17 -4.23 1.87
N ASP A 170 13.18 -3.54 2.38
CA ASP A 170 14.47 -4.14 2.78
C ASP A 170 15.27 -4.73 1.59
N TRP A 171 15.39 -4.02 0.47
CA TRP A 171 16.28 -4.39 -0.65
C TRP A 171 17.74 -4.38 -0.24
N GLY A 172 18.47 -5.41 -0.65
CA GLY A 172 19.94 -5.46 -0.53
C GLY A 172 20.45 -5.83 0.86
N LEU A 173 19.62 -6.45 1.73
CA LEU A 173 20.12 -6.99 3.00
C LEU A 173 21.06 -8.17 2.80
N GLU A 174 20.87 -8.94 1.74
CA GLU A 174 21.68 -10.09 1.35
C GLU A 174 21.85 -10.11 -0.16
N PRO A 175 22.98 -10.63 -0.69
CA PRO A 175 23.16 -10.86 -2.13
C PRO A 175 22.10 -11.83 -2.66
N LEU A 176 21.64 -11.61 -3.90
CA LEU A 176 20.64 -12.46 -4.52
C LEU A 176 21.25 -13.79 -5.00
N GLY A 177 20.62 -14.89 -4.63
CA GLY A 177 20.90 -16.21 -5.19
C GLY A 177 20.39 -16.35 -6.65
N PRO A 178 20.84 -17.38 -7.39
CA PRO A 178 20.49 -17.55 -8.80
C PRO A 178 18.98 -17.55 -9.08
N GLU A 179 18.20 -18.33 -8.34
CA GLU A 179 16.73 -18.36 -8.49
C GLU A 179 16.07 -17.04 -8.16
N GLN A 180 16.56 -16.35 -7.13
CA GLN A 180 16.03 -15.06 -6.71
C GLN A 180 16.25 -13.96 -7.76
N ARG A 181 17.34 -14.02 -8.52
CA ARG A 181 17.61 -13.10 -9.64
C ARG A 181 16.59 -13.29 -10.74
N HIS A 182 16.29 -14.54 -11.13
CA HIS A 182 15.27 -14.85 -12.13
C HIS A 182 13.88 -14.43 -11.67
N ASP A 183 13.51 -14.74 -10.41
CA ASP A 183 12.25 -14.29 -9.83
C ASP A 183 12.11 -12.77 -9.86
N MET A 184 13.18 -12.07 -9.47
CA MET A 184 13.16 -10.61 -9.46
C MET A 184 13.02 -10.06 -10.88
N LEU A 185 13.76 -10.59 -11.85
CA LEU A 185 13.66 -10.17 -13.25
C LEU A 185 12.24 -10.38 -13.76
N GLU A 186 11.64 -11.56 -13.57
CA GLU A 186 10.28 -11.86 -13.99
C GLU A 186 9.24 -10.90 -13.36
N ILE A 187 9.35 -10.63 -12.04
CA ILE A 187 8.48 -9.69 -11.36
C ILE A 187 8.59 -8.29 -11.95
N ILE A 188 9.80 -7.81 -12.18
CA ILE A 188 10.03 -6.45 -12.68
C ILE A 188 9.64 -6.32 -14.16
N GLU A 189 9.86 -7.34 -14.97
CA GLU A 189 9.40 -7.37 -16.38
C GLU A 189 7.88 -7.33 -16.49
N ASP A 190 7.17 -8.14 -15.71
CA ASP A 190 5.71 -8.15 -15.68
C ASP A 190 5.12 -6.80 -15.29
N ARG A 191 5.87 -6.03 -14.50
CA ARG A 191 5.43 -4.72 -13.99
C ARG A 191 5.83 -3.54 -14.86
N TYR A 192 6.85 -3.69 -15.67
CA TYR A 192 7.38 -2.59 -16.49
C TYR A 192 6.29 -1.98 -17.39
N GLY A 193 6.05 -0.67 -17.25
CA GLY A 193 5.00 0.06 -17.95
C GLY A 193 3.54 -0.28 -17.57
N ARG A 194 3.32 -1.14 -16.55
CA ARG A 194 1.97 -1.61 -16.13
C ARG A 194 1.62 -1.28 -14.69
N GLY A 195 2.63 -1.26 -13.82
CA GLY A 195 2.43 -1.01 -12.40
C GLY A 195 3.67 -0.43 -11.74
N ALA A 196 3.45 0.48 -10.81
CA ALA A 196 4.52 1.13 -10.07
C ALA A 196 5.16 0.19 -9.03
N THR A 197 6.47 0.30 -8.85
CA THR A 197 7.20 -0.42 -7.81
C THR A 197 7.89 0.56 -6.88
N LEU A 198 7.64 0.44 -5.57
CA LEU A 198 8.32 1.19 -4.53
C LEU A 198 9.32 0.29 -3.83
N ILE A 199 10.58 0.68 -3.83
CA ILE A 199 11.67 -0.09 -3.21
C ILE A 199 12.26 0.72 -2.06
N THR A 200 12.44 0.10 -0.90
CA THR A 200 13.22 0.69 0.18
C THR A 200 14.56 -0.02 0.34
N SER A 201 15.64 0.73 0.52
CA SER A 201 16.97 0.16 0.70
C SER A 201 17.79 0.93 1.74
N GLN A 202 18.69 0.21 2.42
CA GLN A 202 19.75 0.81 3.22
C GLN A 202 21.03 1.00 2.40
N ILE A 203 21.12 0.30 1.28
CA ILE A 203 22.25 0.32 0.38
C ILE A 203 21.96 1.33 -0.74
N PRO A 204 22.89 2.25 -1.05
CA PRO A 204 22.77 3.15 -2.19
C PRO A 204 22.59 2.39 -3.50
N VAL A 205 21.81 2.96 -4.43
CA VAL A 205 21.50 2.37 -5.74
C VAL A 205 22.75 1.97 -6.51
N ASP A 206 23.83 2.75 -6.42
CA ASP A 206 25.11 2.50 -7.11
C ASP A 206 25.76 1.16 -6.71
N ARG A 207 25.37 0.59 -5.58
CA ARG A 207 25.86 -0.70 -5.10
C ARG A 207 24.92 -1.89 -5.43
N TRP A 208 23.79 -1.63 -6.07
CA TRP A 208 22.80 -2.68 -6.32
C TRP A 208 23.26 -3.69 -7.39
N HIS A 209 24.07 -3.24 -8.35
CA HIS A 209 24.64 -4.13 -9.36
C HIS A 209 25.48 -5.24 -8.72
N ASP A 210 26.34 -4.89 -7.76
CA ASP A 210 27.18 -5.85 -7.02
C ASP A 210 26.33 -6.82 -6.18
N LEU A 211 25.21 -6.34 -5.63
CA LEU A 211 24.30 -7.15 -4.81
C LEU A 211 23.50 -8.17 -5.63
N ILE A 212 23.18 -7.84 -6.87
CA ILE A 212 22.55 -8.78 -7.79
C ILE A 212 23.58 -9.82 -8.24
N GLY A 213 24.84 -9.41 -8.52
CA GLY A 213 26.01 -10.28 -8.62
C GLY A 213 26.14 -11.06 -9.94
N GLU A 214 25.18 -10.96 -10.88
CA GLU A 214 25.27 -11.48 -12.25
C GLU A 214 25.05 -10.30 -13.20
N PRO A 215 26.06 -9.90 -14.01
CA PRO A 215 26.03 -8.64 -14.74
C PRO A 215 24.84 -8.49 -15.69
N THR A 216 24.53 -9.51 -16.47
CA THR A 216 23.44 -9.45 -17.47
C THR A 216 22.08 -9.29 -16.83
N LEU A 217 21.82 -10.04 -15.74
CA LEU A 217 20.57 -9.93 -14.99
C LEU A 217 20.52 -8.62 -14.20
N ALA A 218 21.67 -8.16 -13.68
CA ALA A 218 21.77 -6.89 -12.97
C ALA A 218 21.41 -5.72 -13.88
N ASP A 219 22.00 -5.66 -15.07
CA ASP A 219 21.68 -4.63 -16.07
C ASP A 219 20.20 -4.66 -16.43
N ALA A 220 19.64 -5.85 -16.72
CA ALA A 220 18.24 -5.99 -17.10
C ALA A 220 17.25 -5.57 -15.99
N ILE A 221 17.55 -5.93 -14.74
CA ILE A 221 16.70 -5.56 -13.57
C ILE A 221 16.83 -4.07 -13.29
N LEU A 222 18.04 -3.54 -13.23
CA LEU A 222 18.30 -2.16 -12.84
C LEU A 222 17.84 -1.15 -13.88
N ASP A 223 17.98 -1.45 -15.17
CA ASP A 223 17.44 -0.61 -16.23
C ASP A 223 15.93 -0.36 -16.04
N ARG A 224 15.17 -1.41 -15.78
CA ARG A 224 13.70 -1.31 -15.59
C ARG A 224 13.29 -0.66 -14.27
N ILE A 225 14.11 -0.78 -13.23
CA ILE A 225 13.79 -0.18 -11.93
C ILE A 225 14.17 1.30 -11.92
N ILE A 226 15.37 1.65 -12.43
CA ILE A 226 16.01 2.95 -12.17
C ILE A 226 15.62 3.99 -13.21
N HIS A 227 15.45 3.60 -14.46
CA HIS A 227 15.30 4.52 -15.59
C HIS A 227 14.12 5.49 -15.43
N ASN A 228 13.00 5.04 -14.84
CA ASN A 228 11.80 5.86 -14.61
C ASN A 228 11.50 6.06 -13.12
N ALA A 229 12.51 6.00 -12.26
CA ALA A 229 12.31 6.05 -10.81
C ALA A 229 12.47 7.46 -10.24
N HIS A 230 11.52 7.86 -9.40
CA HIS A 230 11.75 8.92 -8.43
C HIS A 230 12.69 8.41 -7.33
N ARG A 231 13.58 9.26 -6.85
CA ARG A 231 14.51 8.92 -5.76
C ARG A 231 14.27 9.82 -4.56
N LEU A 232 14.03 9.21 -3.41
CA LEU A 232 13.89 9.89 -2.13
C LEU A 232 15.03 9.45 -1.21
N GLN A 233 15.99 10.32 -1.02
CA GLN A 233 17.18 10.07 -0.22
C GLN A 233 16.95 10.57 1.21
N LEU A 234 16.99 9.67 2.18
CA LEU A 234 16.86 10.00 3.59
C LEU A 234 18.23 9.92 4.28
N THR A 235 18.46 10.83 5.21
CA THR A 235 19.70 10.96 5.98
C THR A 235 19.40 11.03 7.47
N GLY A 236 20.42 11.18 8.28
CA GLY A 236 20.29 11.44 9.73
C GLY A 236 20.18 10.18 10.59
N ASP A 237 19.90 10.41 11.87
CA ASP A 237 19.87 9.38 12.89
C ASP A 237 18.56 8.61 12.94
N SER A 238 18.62 7.42 13.57
CA SER A 238 17.46 6.56 13.75
C SER A 238 16.39 7.24 14.62
N LEU A 239 15.20 7.47 14.05
CA LEU A 239 14.03 8.00 14.78
C LEU A 239 13.56 7.06 15.90
N ARG A 240 13.91 5.77 15.86
CA ARG A 240 13.59 4.81 16.92
C ARG A 240 14.34 5.10 18.22
N LYS A 241 15.54 5.75 18.14
CA LYS A 241 16.31 6.14 19.33
C LYS A 241 15.68 7.30 20.05
N GLN A 242 14.99 8.20 19.34
CA GLN A 242 14.35 9.37 19.91
C GLN A 242 13.07 9.02 20.70
N ASN A 243 12.41 7.91 20.37
CA ASN A 243 11.19 7.44 21.03
C ASN A 243 11.45 6.41 22.15
N ARG A 244 12.70 6.20 22.59
CA ARG A 244 12.93 5.40 23.78
C ARG A 244 12.47 6.17 25.02
N PRO A 245 11.66 5.55 25.92
CA PRO A 245 11.38 6.13 27.23
C PRO A 245 12.74 6.46 27.87
N LYS A 246 12.92 7.71 28.33
CA LYS A 246 14.08 8.05 29.15
C LYS A 246 14.01 7.16 30.38
N THR A 247 14.91 6.20 30.50
CA THR A 247 15.08 5.42 31.72
C THR A 247 15.41 6.44 32.82
N VAL A 248 14.48 6.65 33.74
CA VAL A 248 14.76 7.41 34.95
C VAL A 248 15.80 6.60 35.71
N ALA A 249 17.03 7.09 35.75
CA ALA A 249 18.05 6.54 36.60
C ALA A 249 17.57 6.69 38.05
N ALA A 250 17.46 5.57 38.76
CA ALA A 250 17.19 5.52 40.18
C ALA A 250 18.42 5.95 40.97
#